data_8ad2ea6305a6b47134dc18a31baaabea
#
_entry.id   8ad2ea6305a6b47134dc18a31baaabea
#
_cell.length_a   1.000
_cell.length_b   1.000
_cell.length_c   1.000
_cell.angle_alpha   90.00
_cell.angle_beta   90.00
_cell.angle_gamma   90.00
#
_symmetry.space_group_name_H-M   'P 1'
#
loop_
_entity.id
_entity.type
_entity.pdbx_description
1 polymer ?
#
loop_
_entity_poly.entity_id
_entity_poly.type
_entity_poly.pdbx_seq_one_letter_code
_entity_poly.pdbx_strand_id
1 'polypeptide(L)'
;MNNNELTVNTSIEDIYGDNPLITQLPPILDTKSVIKHLRGKLKFVPEQRFLPQPERIHLIAQLPHDFFQPLTKHLSLEQKISIMIRQGYVSRNINNGDRHRHLHAAFQQLEPSNE
;
A
#
# COMPACT_ATOMS: atom_id res chain seq x y z
N MET A 1 -0.23 -44.75 15.95
CA MET A 1 0.64 -43.54 15.91
C MET A 1 -0.15 -42.42 15.28
N ASN A 2 -0.74 -41.60 16.11
CA ASN A 2 -1.51 -40.46 15.64
C ASN A 2 -0.57 -39.25 15.58
N ASN A 3 -0.02 -38.99 14.41
CA ASN A 3 0.60 -37.72 14.11
C ASN A 3 -0.52 -36.69 13.91
N ASN A 4 -0.96 -36.12 15.00
CA ASN A 4 -1.73 -34.90 14.97
C ASN A 4 -0.77 -33.76 14.66
N GLU A 5 -0.31 -33.68 13.43
CA GLU A 5 0.25 -32.45 12.91
C GLU A 5 -0.90 -31.46 12.82
N LEU A 6 -1.03 -30.65 13.86
CA LEU A 6 -1.74 -29.38 13.77
C LEU A 6 -1.00 -28.53 12.74
N THR A 7 -1.27 -28.78 11.48
CA THR A 7 -0.93 -27.83 10.41
C THR A 7 -1.82 -26.62 10.66
N VAL A 8 -1.30 -25.68 11.43
CA VAL A 8 -1.88 -24.33 11.50
C VAL A 8 -1.66 -23.71 10.14
N ASN A 9 -2.56 -24.01 9.22
CA ASN A 9 -2.60 -23.40 7.90
C ASN A 9 -3.16 -21.98 8.07
N THR A 10 -2.35 -21.10 8.65
CA THR A 10 -2.71 -19.68 8.78
C THR A 10 -2.54 -19.05 7.42
N SER A 11 -3.63 -18.97 6.68
CA SER A 11 -3.63 -18.25 5.40
C SER A 11 -3.69 -16.74 5.64
N ILE A 12 -3.30 -15.96 4.64
CA ILE A 12 -3.43 -14.50 4.70
C ILE A 12 -4.90 -14.06 4.82
N GLU A 13 -5.81 -14.89 4.33
CA GLU A 13 -7.25 -14.68 4.45
C GLU A 13 -7.74 -14.78 5.91
N ASP A 14 -7.09 -15.59 6.73
CA ASP A 14 -7.41 -15.69 8.16
C ASP A 14 -7.10 -14.39 8.91
N ILE A 15 -6.11 -13.64 8.44
CA ILE A 15 -5.67 -12.39 9.06
C ILE A 15 -6.44 -11.18 8.50
N TYR A 16 -6.66 -11.15 7.19
CA TYR A 16 -7.17 -9.97 6.48
C TYR A 16 -8.59 -10.15 5.91
N GLY A 17 -9.03 -11.38 5.70
CA GLY A 17 -10.17 -11.68 4.84
C GLY A 17 -11.53 -11.18 5.31
N ASP A 18 -11.73 -11.02 6.62
CA ASP A 18 -12.99 -10.55 7.21
C ASP A 18 -13.02 -9.03 7.48
N ASN A 19 -11.92 -8.34 7.20
CA ASN A 19 -11.81 -6.91 7.46
C ASN A 19 -12.07 -6.09 6.19
N PRO A 20 -13.23 -5.40 6.08
CA PRO A 20 -13.58 -4.65 4.88
C PRO A 20 -12.63 -3.47 4.60
N LEU A 21 -11.97 -2.93 5.62
CA LEU A 21 -10.98 -1.86 5.44
C LEU A 21 -9.74 -2.36 4.71
N ILE A 22 -9.42 -3.65 4.83
CA ILE A 22 -8.28 -4.28 4.17
C ILE A 22 -8.69 -4.87 2.82
N THR A 23 -9.84 -5.54 2.75
CA THR A 23 -10.27 -6.21 1.52
C THR A 23 -10.61 -5.25 0.38
N GLN A 24 -10.94 -4.00 0.69
CA GLN A 24 -11.18 -2.94 -0.31
C GLN A 24 -9.89 -2.28 -0.80
N LEU A 25 -8.76 -2.54 -0.16
CA LEU A 25 -7.47 -2.06 -0.65
C LEU A 25 -7.09 -2.79 -1.96
N PRO A 26 -6.26 -2.15 -2.80
CA PRO A 26 -5.67 -2.85 -3.93
C PRO A 26 -4.98 -4.14 -3.49
N PRO A 27 -4.93 -5.18 -4.34
CA PRO A 27 -4.33 -6.46 -3.95
C PRO A 27 -2.85 -6.31 -3.61
N ILE A 28 -2.35 -7.23 -2.79
CA ILE A 28 -0.91 -7.33 -2.51
C ILE A 28 -0.21 -7.70 -3.81
N LEU A 29 0.77 -6.89 -4.19
CA LEU A 29 1.48 -7.06 -5.46
C LEU A 29 2.75 -7.90 -5.27
N ASP A 30 3.02 -8.75 -6.26
CA ASP A 30 4.31 -9.41 -6.38
C ASP A 30 5.38 -8.42 -6.91
N THR A 31 6.65 -8.79 -6.83
CA THR A 31 7.77 -7.93 -7.23
C THR A 31 7.67 -7.45 -8.69
N LYS A 32 7.26 -8.33 -9.59
CA LYS A 32 7.12 -7.99 -11.02
C LYS A 32 6.03 -6.96 -11.25
N SER A 33 4.91 -7.10 -10.56
CA SER A 33 3.80 -6.15 -10.65
C SER A 33 4.17 -4.79 -10.06
N VAL A 34 4.89 -4.76 -8.94
CA VAL A 34 5.40 -3.50 -8.35
C VAL A 34 6.33 -2.78 -9.33
N ILE A 35 7.27 -3.49 -9.93
CA ILE A 35 8.17 -2.91 -10.94
C ILE A 35 7.38 -2.33 -12.10
N LYS A 36 6.40 -3.07 -12.60
CA LYS A 36 5.56 -2.63 -13.71
C LYS A 36 4.77 -1.36 -13.39
N HIS A 37 4.25 -1.24 -12.17
CA HIS A 37 3.47 -0.07 -11.75
C HIS A 37 4.35 1.15 -11.48
N LEU A 38 5.52 0.95 -10.89
CA LEU A 38 6.43 2.06 -10.57
C LEU A 38 7.22 2.54 -11.77
N ARG A 39 7.42 1.70 -12.77
CA ARG A 39 8.26 2.01 -13.93
C ARG A 39 7.61 3.11 -14.77
N GLY A 40 8.27 4.26 -14.85
CA GLY A 40 7.92 5.33 -15.77
C GLY A 40 8.27 4.94 -17.21
N LYS A 41 7.39 5.24 -18.15
CA LYS A 41 7.63 5.03 -19.58
C LYS A 41 8.05 6.33 -20.22
N LEU A 42 9.27 6.38 -20.75
CA LEU A 42 9.69 7.44 -21.65
C LEU A 42 8.94 7.33 -22.98
N LYS A 43 8.26 8.39 -23.36
CA LYS A 43 7.73 8.53 -24.70
C LYS A 43 8.85 9.08 -25.59
N PHE A 44 9.47 8.22 -26.36
CA PHE A 44 10.47 8.62 -27.32
C PHE A 44 9.80 8.98 -28.65
N VAL A 45 9.92 10.25 -29.06
CA VAL A 45 9.44 10.76 -30.34
C VAL A 45 10.65 11.31 -31.11
N PRO A 46 11.16 10.59 -32.12
CA PRO A 46 12.38 10.98 -32.84
C PRO A 46 12.33 12.39 -33.45
N GLU A 47 11.16 12.84 -33.85
CA GLU A 47 10.94 14.14 -34.47
C GLU A 47 11.19 15.32 -33.51
N GLN A 48 11.15 15.10 -32.21
CA GLN A 48 11.39 16.14 -31.20
C GLN A 48 12.82 16.69 -31.27
N ARG A 49 13.78 15.93 -31.82
CA ARG A 49 15.16 16.39 -32.01
C ARG A 49 15.27 17.58 -32.98
N PHE A 50 14.28 17.76 -33.84
CA PHE A 50 14.24 18.84 -34.83
C PHE A 50 13.53 20.10 -34.34
N LEU A 51 12.97 20.07 -33.13
CA LEU A 51 12.35 21.24 -32.53
C LEU A 51 13.38 22.34 -32.22
N PRO A 52 12.95 23.61 -32.15
CA PRO A 52 13.82 24.69 -31.69
C PRO A 52 14.45 24.42 -30.34
N GLN A 53 15.66 24.93 -30.12
CA GLN A 53 16.40 24.68 -28.89
C GLN A 53 15.62 24.99 -27.60
N PRO A 54 14.89 26.10 -27.47
CA PRO A 54 14.11 26.36 -26.25
C PRO A 54 13.10 25.26 -25.93
N GLU A 55 12.41 24.76 -26.95
CA GLU A 55 11.41 23.69 -26.78
C GLU A 55 12.08 22.36 -26.39
N ARG A 56 13.23 22.04 -26.98
CA ARG A 56 14.00 20.84 -26.62
C ARG A 56 14.47 20.86 -25.17
N ILE A 57 14.86 22.02 -24.66
CA ILE A 57 15.25 22.20 -23.25
C ILE A 57 14.08 21.86 -22.32
N HIS A 58 12.88 22.33 -22.63
CA HIS A 58 11.68 22.00 -21.87
C HIS A 58 11.33 20.51 -21.89
N LEU A 59 11.51 19.85 -23.03
CA LEU A 59 11.32 18.39 -23.14
C LEU A 59 12.33 17.62 -22.30
N ILE A 60 13.59 18.05 -22.28
CA ILE A 60 14.61 17.43 -21.41
C ILE A 60 14.27 17.62 -19.92
N ALA A 61 13.77 18.81 -19.56
CA ALA A 61 13.36 19.08 -18.19
C ALA A 61 12.18 18.23 -17.74
N GLN A 62 11.37 17.72 -18.68
CA GLN A 62 10.26 16.81 -18.37
C GLN A 62 10.72 15.37 -18.04
N LEU A 63 11.89 14.95 -18.53
CA LEU A 63 12.37 13.57 -18.35
C LEU A 63 12.37 13.08 -16.89
N PRO A 64 12.81 13.86 -15.87
CA PRO A 64 12.77 13.41 -14.50
C PRO A 64 11.35 13.14 -13.96
N HIS A 65 10.32 13.76 -14.54
CA HIS A 65 8.93 13.54 -14.16
C HIS A 65 8.35 12.27 -14.77
N ASP A 66 8.77 11.94 -15.99
CA ASP A 66 8.24 10.81 -16.74
C ASP A 66 9.05 9.54 -16.54
N PHE A 67 10.33 9.67 -16.20
CA PHE A 67 11.24 8.54 -16.01
C PHE A 67 11.36 8.17 -14.55
N PHE A 68 11.06 6.91 -14.24
CA PHE A 68 11.34 6.32 -12.96
C PHE A 68 11.86 4.89 -13.15
N GLN A 69 13.05 4.64 -12.61
CA GLN A 69 13.66 3.30 -12.59
C GLN A 69 13.52 2.74 -11.18
N PRO A 70 12.68 1.72 -10.96
CA PRO A 70 12.56 1.08 -9.66
C PRO A 70 13.87 0.43 -9.23
N LEU A 71 14.34 0.77 -8.06
CA LEU A 71 15.49 0.15 -7.40
C LEU A 71 15.02 -0.80 -6.30
N THR A 72 15.90 -1.68 -5.84
CA THR A 72 15.60 -2.62 -4.75
C THR A 72 15.05 -1.91 -3.51
N LYS A 73 15.55 -0.71 -3.19
CA LYS A 73 15.06 0.11 -2.07
C LYS A 73 13.60 0.52 -2.23
N HIS A 74 13.17 0.83 -3.46
CA HIS A 74 11.77 1.18 -3.73
C HIS A 74 10.84 -0.02 -3.57
N LEU A 75 11.27 -1.20 -3.99
CA LEU A 75 10.52 -2.44 -3.83
C LEU A 75 10.35 -2.79 -2.35
N SER A 76 11.43 -2.66 -1.58
CA SER A 76 11.40 -2.86 -0.13
C SER A 76 10.49 -1.84 0.58
N LEU A 77 10.53 -0.59 0.16
CA LEU A 77 9.68 0.47 0.71
C LEU A 77 8.20 0.22 0.41
N GLU A 78 7.87 -0.15 -0.82
CA GLU A 78 6.50 -0.49 -1.21
C GLU A 78 5.95 -1.62 -0.33
N GLN A 79 6.72 -2.70 -0.17
CA GLN A 79 6.32 -3.83 0.66
C GLN A 79 6.10 -3.42 2.12
N LYS A 80 7.00 -2.63 2.69
CA LYS A 80 6.86 -2.13 4.07
C LYS A 80 5.62 -1.26 4.23
N ILE A 81 5.36 -0.35 3.30
CA ILE A 81 4.16 0.50 3.33
C ILE A 81 2.90 -0.35 3.22
N SER A 82 2.87 -1.32 2.31
CA SER A 82 1.75 -2.26 2.14
C SER A 82 1.44 -3.01 3.44
N ILE A 83 2.47 -3.52 4.11
CA ILE A 83 2.35 -4.19 5.40
C ILE A 83 1.85 -3.23 6.48
N MET A 84 2.43 -2.04 6.57
CA MET A 84 2.07 -1.04 7.59
C MET A 84 0.61 -0.61 7.48
N ILE A 85 0.12 -0.37 6.27
CA ILE A 85 -1.27 0.01 6.04
C ILE A 85 -2.20 -1.10 6.49
N ARG A 86 -1.96 -2.33 6.07
CA ARG A 86 -2.80 -3.47 6.42
C ARG A 86 -2.76 -3.79 7.91
N GLN A 87 -1.58 -3.83 8.49
CA GLN A 87 -1.42 -4.06 9.93
C GLN A 87 -2.08 -2.95 10.77
N GLY A 88 -2.05 -1.71 10.28
CA GLY A 88 -2.76 -0.60 10.94
C GLY A 88 -4.28 -0.79 10.98
N TYR A 89 -4.86 -1.52 10.04
CA TYR A 89 -6.30 -1.79 10.00
C TYR A 89 -6.70 -3.09 10.69
N VAL A 90 -5.78 -4.00 10.99
CA VAL A 90 -6.09 -5.29 11.65
C VAL A 90 -6.85 -5.08 12.95
N SER A 91 -6.42 -4.13 13.78
CA SER A 91 -7.06 -3.81 15.06
C SER A 91 -8.31 -2.92 14.93
N ARG A 92 -8.62 -2.47 13.73
CA ARG A 92 -9.75 -1.55 13.46
C ARG A 92 -10.85 -2.20 12.65
N ASN A 93 -11.02 -3.51 12.78
CA ASN A 93 -12.05 -4.24 12.07
C ASN A 93 -13.44 -3.84 12.57
N ILE A 94 -14.26 -3.31 11.66
CA ILE A 94 -15.63 -2.87 11.96
C ILE A 94 -16.52 -4.07 12.34
N ASN A 95 -16.22 -5.26 11.78
CA ASN A 95 -17.04 -6.45 11.94
C ASN A 95 -16.85 -7.17 13.28
N ASN A 96 -15.74 -6.92 14.00
CA ASN A 96 -15.47 -7.57 15.27
C ASN A 96 -15.81 -6.71 16.51
N GLY A 97 -16.32 -5.51 16.32
CA GLY A 97 -16.72 -4.61 17.39
C GLY A 97 -15.59 -3.91 18.15
N ASP A 98 -14.35 -4.17 17.84
CA ASP A 98 -13.18 -3.55 18.53
C ASP A 98 -13.20 -2.03 18.42
N ARG A 99 -13.57 -1.50 17.26
CA ARG A 99 -13.71 -0.06 17.04
C ARG A 99 -14.75 0.56 17.97
N HIS A 100 -15.88 -0.10 18.16
CA HIS A 100 -16.92 0.37 19.08
C HIS A 100 -16.44 0.40 20.51
N ARG A 101 -15.66 -0.60 20.94
CA ARG A 101 -15.09 -0.63 22.28
C ARG A 101 -14.11 0.51 22.51
N HIS A 102 -13.24 0.80 21.54
CA HIS A 102 -12.29 1.90 21.62
C HIS A 102 -12.99 3.26 21.66
N LEU A 103 -13.98 3.47 20.82
CA LEU A 103 -14.78 4.70 20.82
C LEU A 103 -15.53 4.87 22.12
N HIS A 104 -16.17 3.82 22.63
CA HIS A 104 -16.90 3.85 23.88
C HIS A 104 -15.99 4.17 25.07
N ALA A 105 -14.83 3.54 25.15
CA ALA A 105 -13.83 3.83 26.18
C ALA A 105 -13.33 5.29 26.11
N ALA A 106 -13.09 5.82 24.90
CA ALA A 106 -12.70 7.21 24.71
C ALA A 106 -13.77 8.20 25.16
N PHE A 107 -15.05 7.93 24.85
CA PHE A 107 -16.17 8.76 25.29
C PHE A 107 -16.35 8.73 26.81
N GLN A 108 -16.18 7.58 27.46
CA GLN A 108 -16.23 7.50 28.92
C GLN A 108 -15.15 8.33 29.62
N GLN A 109 -13.99 8.47 29.00
CA GLN A 109 -12.92 9.34 29.53
C GLN A 109 -13.21 10.83 29.40
N LEU A 110 -14.13 11.20 28.50
CA LEU A 110 -14.52 12.59 28.25
C LEU A 110 -15.72 13.03 29.08
N GLU A 111 -16.44 12.11 29.74
CA GLU A 111 -17.50 12.49 30.67
C GLU A 111 -16.90 13.12 31.92
N PRO A 112 -17.28 14.37 32.23
CA PRO A 112 -16.83 14.99 33.48
C PRO A 112 -17.36 14.17 34.67
N SER A 113 -16.48 13.82 35.58
CA SER A 113 -16.88 13.22 36.85
C SER A 113 -17.87 14.16 37.53
N ASN A 114 -19.14 13.81 37.52
CA ASN A 114 -20.13 14.50 38.35
C ASN A 114 -19.85 14.14 39.81
N GLU A 115 -19.15 15.02 40.49
CA GLU A 115 -19.19 15.08 41.94
C GLU A 115 -20.49 15.78 42.39
#